data_048dcc2efd72d4c5dec467ef1d0864ca
#
_entry.id   048dcc2efd72d4c5dec467ef1d0864ca
#
_cell.length_a   1.000
_cell.length_b   1.000
_cell.length_c   1.000
_cell.angle_alpha   90.00
_cell.angle_beta   90.00
_cell.angle_gamma   90.00
#
_symmetry.space_group_name_H-M   'P 1'
#
loop_
_entity.id
_entity.type
_entity.pdbx_description
1 polymer ?
#
loop_
_entity_poly.entity_id
_entity_poly.type
_entity_poly.pdbx_seq_one_letter_code
_entity_poly.pdbx_strand_id
1 'polypeptide(L)'
;MSCANLMTQENRPVTSSTELLVFVYGRMKQGGEAHSHLSCARALGAVITAAQYELVDLGGFPGLIAGGGTAVQGELYAVDGPTLANIDELEDHPDTFHRDTLLLEDGREVIGYVLPLSQALGFPRVESGAWDAALVG
;
A
#
# COMPACT_ATOMS: atom_id res chain seq x y z
N MET A 1 -11.11 -2.57 -21.42
CA MET A 1 -10.34 -1.89 -20.40
C MET A 1 -11.24 -1.52 -19.25
N SER A 2 -10.89 -2.01 -18.12
CA SER A 2 -11.72 -1.72 -16.95
C SER A 2 -11.71 -0.24 -16.59
N CYS A 3 -10.66 0.46 -16.91
CA CYS A 3 -10.63 1.89 -16.60
C CYS A 3 -11.64 2.67 -17.39
N ALA A 4 -12.01 2.17 -18.54
CA ALA A 4 -13.03 2.85 -19.34
C ALA A 4 -14.38 2.83 -18.63
N ASN A 5 -14.64 1.80 -17.86
CA ASN A 5 -15.89 1.75 -17.12
C ASN A 5 -15.94 2.81 -16.03
N LEU A 6 -14.79 3.14 -15.48
CA LEU A 6 -14.75 4.18 -14.48
C LEU A 6 -15.08 5.53 -15.08
N MET A 7 -14.68 5.74 -16.31
CA MET A 7 -15.00 6.99 -16.98
C MET A 7 -16.50 7.20 -17.07
N THR A 8 -17.22 6.16 -17.34
CA THR A 8 -18.66 6.27 -17.40
C THR A 8 -19.24 6.73 -16.08
N GLN A 9 -18.61 6.33 -15.01
CA GLN A 9 -19.11 6.66 -13.69
C GLN A 9 -18.77 8.06 -13.27
N GLU A 10 -17.93 8.71 -13.99
CA GLU A 10 -17.58 10.10 -13.67
C GLU A 10 -18.76 11.02 -13.75
N ASN A 11 -19.80 10.62 -14.39
CA ASN A 11 -20.99 11.44 -14.49
C ASN A 11 -21.72 11.58 -13.17
N ARG A 12 -21.38 10.76 -12.22
CA ARG A 12 -22.04 10.82 -10.93
C ARG A 12 -21.41 11.90 -10.08
N PRO A 13 -22.23 12.75 -9.51
CA PRO A 13 -21.69 13.93 -8.82
C PRO A 13 -21.00 13.64 -7.50
N VAL A 14 -21.20 12.46 -6.95
CA VAL A 14 -20.68 12.18 -5.61
C VAL A 14 -19.45 11.30 -5.62
N THR A 15 -18.82 11.15 -6.75
CA THR A 15 -17.71 10.21 -6.83
C THR A 15 -16.53 10.59 -5.97
N SER A 16 -16.32 11.87 -5.72
CA SER A 16 -15.16 12.28 -4.95
C SER A 16 -15.21 11.73 -3.53
N SER A 17 -16.39 11.51 -2.98
CA SER A 17 -16.49 11.03 -1.62
C SER A 17 -16.12 9.55 -1.51
N THR A 18 -15.98 8.85 -2.62
CA THR A 18 -15.67 7.42 -2.58
C THR A 18 -14.20 7.13 -2.79
N GLU A 19 -13.37 8.14 -2.98
CA GLU A 19 -11.95 7.90 -3.14
C GLU A 19 -11.31 7.56 -1.81
N LEU A 20 -10.49 6.51 -1.83
CA LEU A 20 -9.80 6.04 -0.65
C LEU A 20 -8.30 6.13 -0.92
N LEU A 21 -7.56 6.59 0.07
CA LEU A 21 -6.11 6.78 -0.08
C LEU A 21 -5.40 5.54 0.43
N VAL A 22 -4.63 4.89 -0.44
CA VAL A 22 -3.93 3.66 -0.11
C VAL A 22 -2.43 3.87 -0.29
N PHE A 23 -1.68 3.49 0.73
CA PHE A 23 -0.22 3.54 0.73
C PHE A 23 0.30 2.16 0.35
N VAL A 24 1.13 2.11 -0.69
CA VAL A 24 1.75 0.86 -1.12
C VAL A 24 3.27 1.02 -1.01
N TYR A 25 3.93 -0.04 -0.52
CA TYR A 25 5.35 0.07 -0.18
C TYR A 25 6.17 -1.07 -0.77
N GLY A 26 5.56 -1.96 -1.53
CA GLY A 26 6.26 -3.13 -2.06
C GLY A 26 5.88 -3.42 -3.50
N ARG A 27 5.34 -4.61 -3.73
CA ARG A 27 5.10 -5.10 -5.09
C ARG A 27 4.15 -4.25 -5.92
N MET A 28 3.29 -3.47 -5.27
CA MET A 28 2.36 -2.62 -5.99
C MET A 28 2.93 -1.25 -6.34
N LYS A 29 4.13 -0.93 -5.86
CA LYS A 29 4.79 0.31 -6.28
C LYS A 29 5.10 0.25 -7.77
N GLN A 30 5.30 1.42 -8.37
CA GLN A 30 5.69 1.49 -9.76
C GLN A 30 6.94 0.67 -9.99
N GLY A 31 6.91 -0.20 -10.99
CA GLY A 31 8.01 -1.13 -11.25
C GLY A 31 7.86 -2.47 -10.55
N GLY A 32 6.91 -2.61 -9.66
CA GLY A 32 6.69 -3.88 -8.96
C GLY A 32 5.79 -4.81 -9.74
N GLU A 33 5.85 -6.09 -9.39
CA GLU A 33 5.13 -7.12 -10.14
C GLU A 33 3.61 -6.99 -10.03
N ALA A 34 3.12 -6.35 -8.97
CA ALA A 34 1.69 -6.23 -8.75
C ALA A 34 1.16 -4.82 -9.02
N HIS A 35 1.97 -3.96 -9.64
CA HIS A 35 1.56 -2.59 -9.88
C HIS A 35 0.33 -2.50 -10.80
N SER A 36 0.14 -3.48 -11.67
CA SER A 36 -0.99 -3.46 -12.60
C SER A 36 -2.34 -3.43 -11.88
N HIS A 37 -2.39 -3.88 -10.64
CA HIS A 37 -3.64 -3.80 -9.87
C HIS A 37 -4.06 -2.36 -9.59
N LEU A 38 -3.15 -1.42 -9.78
CA LEU A 38 -3.42 0.00 -9.57
C LEU A 38 -3.57 0.76 -10.88
N SER A 39 -3.71 0.06 -11.99
CA SER A 39 -3.71 0.72 -13.30
C SER A 39 -4.84 1.72 -13.46
N CYS A 40 -5.93 1.53 -12.75
CA CYS A 40 -7.06 2.47 -12.80
C CYS A 40 -7.09 3.43 -11.63
N ALA A 41 -6.11 3.37 -10.76
CA ALA A 41 -6.03 4.26 -9.62
C ALA A 41 -5.33 5.55 -10.00
N ARG A 42 -5.59 6.60 -9.23
CA ARG A 42 -4.95 7.90 -9.46
C ARG A 42 -3.69 7.98 -8.60
N ALA A 43 -2.55 8.09 -9.24
CA ALA A 43 -1.28 8.18 -8.53
C ALA A 43 -1.14 9.56 -7.88
N LEU A 44 -0.80 9.58 -6.62
CA LEU A 44 -0.63 10.81 -5.86
C LEU A 44 0.83 11.08 -5.49
N GLY A 45 1.74 10.20 -5.89
CA GLY A 45 3.16 10.47 -5.75
C GLY A 45 3.80 9.70 -4.60
N ALA A 46 5.08 9.93 -4.43
CA ALA A 46 5.86 9.28 -3.38
C ALA A 46 5.56 9.94 -2.04
N VAL A 47 5.45 9.12 -1.01
CA VAL A 47 5.20 9.58 0.36
C VAL A 47 6.02 8.74 1.32
N ILE A 48 6.07 9.19 2.57
CA ILE A 48 6.79 8.47 3.60
C ILE A 48 5.95 8.49 4.88
N THR A 49 5.99 7.39 5.63
CA THR A 49 5.24 7.31 6.88
C THR A 49 5.96 8.08 7.98
N ALA A 50 5.26 8.30 9.08
CA ALA A 50 5.91 8.71 10.32
C ALA A 50 6.88 7.61 10.75
N ALA A 51 7.88 7.98 11.57
CA ALA A 51 8.91 7.03 11.99
C ALA A 51 8.41 6.20 13.17
N GLN A 52 7.40 5.38 12.91
CA GLN A 52 6.83 4.53 13.95
C GLN A 52 6.46 3.16 13.42
N TYR A 53 7.12 2.74 12.35
CA TYR A 53 6.88 1.46 11.71
C TYR A 53 8.20 0.71 11.52
N GLU A 54 8.12 -0.49 10.99
CA GLU A 54 9.28 -1.26 10.57
C GLU A 54 8.93 -1.95 9.27
N LEU A 55 9.95 -2.15 8.45
CA LEU A 55 9.79 -2.89 7.21
C LEU A 55 10.65 -4.14 7.30
N VAL A 56 10.09 -5.29 6.96
CA VAL A 56 10.83 -6.55 6.99
C VAL A 56 10.82 -7.19 5.62
N ASP A 57 11.85 -7.99 5.36
CA ASP A 57 11.98 -8.73 4.11
C ASP A 57 11.48 -10.15 4.35
N LEU A 58 10.35 -10.48 3.73
CA LEU A 58 9.71 -11.78 3.92
C LEU A 58 10.19 -12.82 2.91
N GLY A 59 11.25 -12.50 2.18
CA GLY A 59 11.79 -13.45 1.21
C GLY A 59 11.37 -13.12 -0.20
N GLY A 60 11.52 -11.88 -0.60
CA GLY A 60 11.19 -11.45 -1.95
C GLY A 60 10.07 -10.42 -1.99
N PHE A 61 9.49 -10.11 -0.85
CA PHE A 61 8.49 -9.05 -0.76
C PHE A 61 8.50 -8.52 0.67
N PRO A 62 8.07 -7.27 0.87
CA PRO A 62 8.19 -6.65 2.18
C PRO A 62 6.93 -6.80 3.00
N GLY A 63 7.07 -6.67 4.31
CA GLY A 63 5.95 -6.55 5.22
C GLY A 63 6.13 -5.35 6.10
N LEU A 64 5.05 -4.61 6.33
CA LEU A 64 5.05 -3.44 7.19
C LEU A 64 4.52 -3.82 8.56
N ILE A 65 5.21 -3.38 9.59
CA ILE A 65 4.83 -3.68 10.97
C ILE A 65 4.65 -2.35 11.70
N ALA A 66 3.58 -2.24 12.48
CA ALA A 66 3.36 -1.06 13.30
C ALA A 66 4.17 -1.16 14.59
N GLY A 67 4.51 -0.02 15.15
CA GLY A 67 5.10 0.03 16.48
C GLY A 67 6.62 0.10 16.51
N GLY A 68 7.25 0.40 15.39
CA GLY A 68 8.70 0.53 15.36
C GLY A 68 9.16 1.96 15.38
N GLY A 69 10.34 2.18 14.82
CA GLY A 69 10.94 3.51 14.77
C GLY A 69 11.44 3.92 13.41
N THR A 70 10.97 3.28 12.35
CA THR A 70 11.44 3.53 10.99
C THR A 70 10.36 4.23 10.18
N ALA A 71 10.76 5.24 9.42
CA ALA A 71 9.89 5.86 8.43
C ALA A 71 9.97 5.03 7.15
N VAL A 72 8.83 4.63 6.61
CA VAL A 72 8.77 3.72 5.47
C VAL A 72 8.34 4.48 4.24
N GLN A 73 9.09 4.33 3.16
CA GLN A 73 8.83 5.00 1.90
C GLN A 73 7.88 4.20 1.04
N GLY A 74 7.01 4.90 0.34
CA GLY A 74 6.06 4.24 -0.54
C GLY A 74 5.41 5.21 -1.49
N GLU A 75 4.30 4.78 -2.05
CA GLU A 75 3.54 5.58 -3.02
C GLU A 75 2.09 5.62 -2.60
N LEU A 76 1.45 6.73 -2.88
CA LEU A 76 0.06 6.93 -2.49
C LEU A 76 -0.83 6.92 -3.71
N TYR A 77 -1.94 6.21 -3.61
CA TYR A 77 -2.90 6.10 -4.70
C TYR A 77 -4.30 6.34 -4.18
N ALA A 78 -5.12 7.02 -4.99
CA ALA A 78 -6.53 7.14 -4.71
C ALA A 78 -7.26 6.04 -5.47
N VAL A 79 -8.01 5.22 -4.75
CA VAL A 79 -8.69 4.07 -5.33
C VAL A 79 -10.17 4.12 -4.98
N ASP A 80 -10.96 3.39 -5.76
CA ASP A 80 -12.38 3.22 -5.44
C ASP A 80 -12.58 1.95 -4.64
N GLY A 81 -13.83 1.72 -4.22
CA GLY A 81 -14.13 0.54 -3.43
C GLY A 81 -13.81 -0.78 -4.10
N PRO A 82 -14.20 -0.97 -5.35
CA PRO A 82 -13.86 -2.22 -6.04
C PRO A 82 -12.36 -2.47 -6.17
N THR A 83 -11.59 -1.43 -6.43
CA THR A 83 -10.14 -1.57 -6.49
C THR A 83 -9.58 -1.96 -5.12
N LEU A 84 -10.09 -1.34 -4.06
CA LEU A 84 -9.63 -1.69 -2.72
C LEU A 84 -9.96 -3.15 -2.40
N ALA A 85 -11.13 -3.63 -2.81
CA ALA A 85 -11.49 -5.02 -2.58
C ALA A 85 -10.53 -5.97 -3.29
N ASN A 86 -10.09 -5.61 -4.49
CA ASN A 86 -9.11 -6.42 -5.21
C ASN A 86 -7.77 -6.43 -4.50
N ILE A 87 -7.38 -5.30 -3.95
CA ILE A 87 -6.13 -5.23 -3.19
C ILE A 87 -6.24 -6.07 -1.93
N ASP A 88 -7.39 -6.04 -1.26
CA ASP A 88 -7.61 -6.90 -0.09
C ASP A 88 -7.37 -8.36 -0.42
N GLU A 89 -7.88 -8.81 -1.56
CA GLU A 89 -7.67 -10.18 -1.97
C GLU A 89 -6.21 -10.48 -2.24
N LEU A 90 -5.54 -9.57 -2.90
CA LEU A 90 -4.14 -9.75 -3.22
C LEU A 90 -3.29 -9.86 -1.96
N GLU A 91 -3.62 -9.09 -0.94
CA GLU A 91 -2.88 -9.09 0.31
C GLU A 91 -3.37 -10.15 1.29
N ASP A 92 -4.36 -10.92 0.90
CA ASP A 92 -4.93 -11.96 1.75
C ASP A 92 -5.45 -11.38 3.06
N HIS A 93 -6.17 -10.26 2.93
CA HIS A 93 -6.79 -9.59 4.07
C HIS A 93 -8.01 -10.39 4.54
N PRO A 94 -8.18 -10.61 5.82
CA PRO A 94 -7.33 -10.16 6.93
C PRO A 94 -6.35 -11.22 7.45
N ASP A 95 -6.18 -12.32 6.73
CA ASP A 95 -5.47 -13.48 7.28
C ASP A 95 -3.96 -13.29 7.32
N THR A 96 -3.37 -12.80 6.23
CA THR A 96 -1.91 -12.55 6.19
C THR A 96 -1.63 -11.10 6.52
N PHE A 97 -2.04 -10.21 5.64
CA PHE A 97 -1.96 -8.78 5.91
C PHE A 97 -3.36 -8.29 6.26
N HIS A 98 -3.44 -7.24 7.06
CA HIS A 98 -4.74 -6.64 7.30
C HIS A 98 -4.67 -5.14 7.07
N ARG A 99 -5.77 -4.59 6.61
CA ARG A 99 -5.87 -3.15 6.41
C ARG A 99 -5.86 -2.45 7.74
N ASP A 100 -5.13 -1.34 7.77
CA ASP A 100 -5.06 -0.53 8.97
C ASP A 100 -4.86 0.91 8.53
N THR A 101 -5.01 1.81 9.46
CA THR A 101 -4.75 3.22 9.22
C THR A 101 -3.29 3.49 9.51
N LEU A 102 -2.60 4.08 8.55
CA LEU A 102 -1.20 4.45 8.70
C LEU A 102 -1.06 5.95 8.76
N LEU A 103 -0.10 6.41 9.53
CA LEU A 103 0.18 7.83 9.67
C LEU A 103 1.36 8.20 8.78
N LEU A 104 1.16 9.16 7.90
CA LEU A 104 2.24 9.70 7.08
C LEU A 104 2.98 10.78 7.87
N GLU A 105 4.21 11.09 7.44
CA GLU A 105 5.00 12.06 8.18
C GLU A 105 4.37 13.45 8.18
N ASP A 106 3.52 13.75 7.19
CA ASP A 106 2.84 15.04 7.12
C ASP A 106 1.55 15.09 7.93
N GLY A 107 1.23 14.02 8.66
CA GLY A 107 0.07 13.97 9.53
C GLY A 107 -1.18 13.38 8.90
N ARG A 108 -1.17 13.07 7.62
CA ARG A 108 -2.34 12.44 7.01
C ARG A 108 -2.45 10.99 7.41
N GLU A 109 -3.68 10.53 7.54
CA GLU A 109 -3.97 9.12 7.80
C GLU A 109 -4.45 8.46 6.53
N VAL A 110 -3.88 7.33 6.19
CA VAL A 110 -4.18 6.64 4.94
C VAL A 110 -4.32 5.16 5.23
N ILE A 111 -4.84 4.42 4.24
CA ILE A 111 -5.00 2.98 4.36
C ILE A 111 -3.70 2.29 3.98
N GLY A 112 -3.32 1.27 4.73
CA GLY A 112 -2.18 0.45 4.38
C GLY A 112 -2.41 -0.97 4.85
N TYR A 113 -1.49 -1.85 4.48
CA TYR A 113 -1.59 -3.26 4.84
C TYR A 113 -0.42 -3.61 5.74
N VAL A 114 -0.74 -4.11 6.91
CA VAL A 114 0.26 -4.41 7.94
C VAL A 114 0.27 -5.89 8.23
N LEU A 115 1.45 -6.35 8.66
CA LEU A 115 1.66 -7.74 9.04
C LEU A 115 1.71 -7.80 10.56
N PRO A 116 1.05 -8.78 11.18
CA PRO A 116 1.18 -8.93 12.64
C PRO A 116 2.62 -9.18 13.03
N LEU A 117 3.02 -8.61 14.14
CA LEU A 117 4.41 -8.77 14.61
C LEU A 117 4.80 -10.22 14.74
N SER A 118 3.88 -11.06 15.19
CA SER A 118 4.17 -12.47 15.37
C SER A 118 4.58 -13.17 14.08
N GLN A 119 4.12 -12.67 12.94
CA GLN A 119 4.47 -13.27 11.65
C GLN A 119 5.73 -12.67 11.05
N ALA A 120 6.26 -11.63 11.69
CA ALA A 120 7.45 -10.97 11.18
C ALA A 120 8.71 -11.40 11.93
N LEU A 121 8.57 -12.18 12.98
CA LEU A 121 9.72 -12.58 13.79
C LEU A 121 10.66 -13.45 12.96
N GLY A 122 11.95 -13.15 13.07
CA GLY A 122 12.96 -13.92 12.38
C GLY A 122 13.27 -13.44 10.98
N PHE A 123 12.53 -12.48 10.46
CA PHE A 123 12.83 -11.92 9.14
C PHE A 123 13.72 -10.68 9.28
N PRO A 124 14.64 -10.47 8.31
CA PRO A 124 15.52 -9.31 8.41
C PRO A 124 14.78 -8.01 8.22
N ARG A 125 15.25 -6.99 8.92
CA ARG A 125 14.68 -5.65 8.79
C ARG A 125 15.26 -4.94 7.59
N VAL A 126 14.42 -4.14 6.93
CA VAL A 126 14.86 -3.26 5.86
C VAL A 126 15.05 -1.90 6.51
N GLU A 127 16.24 -1.65 7.01
CA GLU A 127 16.49 -0.50 7.87
C GLU A 127 16.38 0.82 7.14
N SER A 128 16.57 0.81 5.83
CA SER A 128 16.40 2.02 5.04
C SER A 128 14.95 2.48 4.95
N GLY A 129 14.01 1.60 5.26
CA GLY A 129 12.59 1.90 5.12
C GLY A 129 12.11 1.95 3.68
N ALA A 130 12.93 1.50 2.74
CA ALA A 130 12.57 1.55 1.34
C ALA A 130 12.75 0.18 0.70
N TRP A 131 11.70 -0.31 0.07
CA TRP A 131 11.75 -1.56 -0.68
C TRP A 131 11.90 -1.23 -2.16
N ASP A 132 12.93 -1.78 -2.77
CA ASP A 132 13.16 -1.54 -4.19
C ASP A 132 12.57 -2.71 -4.98
N ALA A 133 11.35 -2.51 -5.47
CA ALA A 133 10.64 -3.55 -6.18
C ALA A 133 11.36 -4.00 -7.45
N ALA A 134 12.15 -3.12 -8.03
CA ALA A 134 12.84 -3.45 -9.28
C ALA A 134 14.04 -4.35 -9.06
N LEU A 135 14.56 -4.40 -7.84
CA LEU A 135 15.71 -5.24 -7.53
C LEU A 135 15.33 -6.64 -7.11
N VAL A 136 14.06 -6.87 -6.86
CA VAL A 136 13.58 -8.18 -6.45
C VAL A 136 13.46 -9.01 -7.70
N GLY A 137 14.31 -9.91 -7.87
CA GLY A 137 14.28 -10.62 -9.11
C GLY A 137 14.08 -12.05 -8.96
#